data_71854c8e6fc5777456a9c7423c56b9ff
#
_entry.id   71854c8e6fc5777456a9c7423c56b9ff
#
_cell.length_a   1.000
_cell.length_b   1.000
_cell.length_c   1.000
_cell.angle_alpha   90.00
_cell.angle_beta   90.00
_cell.angle_gamma   90.00
#
_symmetry.space_group_name_H-M   'P 1'
#
loop_
_entity.id
_entity.type
_entity.pdbx_description
1 polymer ?
#
loop_
_entity_poly.entity_id
_entity_poly.type
_entity_poly.pdbx_seq_one_letter_code
_entity_poly.pdbx_strand_id
1 'polypeptide(L)'
;MFKRTALALAALTLSAAAHADVDLKLGSTERVTRLFAYPNNCGVVCFRNWTLEQTVEHYLGQSVQRDGYATAKVRVKTDNDQLYAQITGVPAGYHQPLQALLDAGDLAWSGANRLNADGKWAYNWSLFLPLGMALNNRKSIELLHFPPDYSLTQAQDYLRSATTDRWATLLTANGIPAAQTPAYQTIIDIAPIAAPATAGKDLEGVYNYFTDYQTTMVRELSRTASGAALPMIAFGAPVRSWVKAQYGPTVSVLGLATISPNAGVKVPVLGANHPSYIWYAANPAAYSGKDAQAQADAAGLKVMGQDLSAACWQAGMGSAPGRDPATQLKSCTQTWQVTRTEKTCELFYTSIRNLPPAQAVAKCASAPIRSQLSQLKTSATTVGPGQGL
;
A
#
# COMPACT_ATOMS: atom_id res chain seq x y z
N MET A 1 9.50 65.25 -24.45
CA MET A 1 8.75 64.00 -24.72
C MET A 1 9.31 62.88 -23.81
N PHE A 2 8.76 62.69 -22.64
CA PHE A 2 9.19 61.64 -21.71
C PHE A 2 8.16 60.51 -21.74
N LYS A 3 8.57 59.31 -22.23
CA LYS A 3 7.76 58.11 -22.16
C LYS A 3 7.92 57.50 -20.76
N ARG A 4 6.84 57.48 -20.00
CA ARG A 4 6.74 56.76 -18.74
C ARG A 4 6.44 55.27 -19.03
N THR A 5 7.40 54.41 -18.74
CA THR A 5 7.20 52.97 -18.76
C THR A 5 6.61 52.57 -17.41
N ALA A 6 5.37 52.10 -17.40
CA ALA A 6 4.72 51.56 -16.22
C ALA A 6 5.18 50.12 -16.04
N LEU A 7 5.94 49.85 -14.97
CA LEU A 7 6.20 48.49 -14.50
C LEU A 7 4.92 47.94 -13.81
N ALA A 8 4.29 46.96 -14.43
CA ALA A 8 3.26 46.20 -13.78
C ALA A 8 3.92 45.21 -12.83
N LEU A 9 3.80 45.44 -11.52
CA LEU A 9 4.14 44.48 -10.48
C LEU A 9 3.02 43.42 -10.45
N ALA A 10 3.30 42.25 -11.00
CA ALA A 10 2.44 41.06 -10.82
C ALA A 10 2.63 40.60 -9.39
N ALA A 11 1.67 40.90 -8.53
CA ALA A 11 1.57 40.32 -7.20
C ALA A 11 1.24 38.84 -7.36
N LEU A 12 2.26 37.97 -7.19
CA LEU A 12 2.06 36.55 -6.95
C LEU A 12 1.40 36.42 -5.57
N THR A 13 0.08 36.33 -5.54
CA THR A 13 -0.64 35.83 -4.37
C THR A 13 -0.35 34.34 -4.25
N LEU A 14 0.64 33.99 -3.44
CA LEU A 14 0.74 32.67 -2.86
C LEU A 14 -0.56 32.47 -2.04
N SER A 15 -1.53 31.76 -2.61
CA SER A 15 -2.63 31.23 -1.83
C SER A 15 -2.01 30.25 -0.83
N ALA A 16 -1.78 30.68 0.40
CA ALA A 16 -1.53 29.78 1.50
C ALA A 16 -2.71 28.79 1.51
N ALA A 17 -2.44 27.51 1.26
CA ALA A 17 -3.45 26.48 1.37
C ALA A 17 -4.05 26.61 2.78
N ALA A 18 -5.33 26.95 2.85
CA ALA A 18 -6.01 27.09 4.11
C ALA A 18 -6.01 25.71 4.79
N HIS A 19 -5.28 25.61 5.89
CA HIS A 19 -5.32 24.44 6.76
C HIS A 19 -6.49 24.64 7.71
N ALA A 20 -7.32 23.63 7.86
CA ALA A 20 -8.45 23.62 8.77
C ALA A 20 -8.20 22.59 9.87
N ASP A 21 -8.83 22.85 11.03
CA ASP A 21 -8.93 21.82 12.05
C ASP A 21 -10.05 20.86 11.64
N VAL A 22 -9.79 19.57 11.79
CA VAL A 22 -10.74 18.50 11.49
C VAL A 22 -11.15 17.86 12.82
N ASP A 23 -12.43 17.86 13.11
CA ASP A 23 -13.02 17.19 14.29
C ASP A 23 -13.69 15.89 13.80
N LEU A 24 -13.09 14.75 14.11
CA LEU A 24 -13.53 13.44 13.67
C LEU A 24 -14.18 12.68 14.81
N LYS A 25 -15.36 12.12 14.57
CA LYS A 25 -15.99 11.16 15.48
C LYS A 25 -15.38 9.79 15.24
N LEU A 26 -14.65 9.24 16.21
CA LEU A 26 -14.00 7.94 16.12
C LEU A 26 -14.96 6.78 16.46
N GLY A 27 -16.01 7.02 17.20
CA GLY A 27 -16.97 6.02 17.63
C GLY A 27 -17.05 5.85 19.15
N SER A 28 -17.73 4.81 19.63
CA SER A 28 -17.85 4.57 21.08
C SER A 28 -16.54 4.15 21.70
N THR A 29 -16.29 4.57 22.95
CA THR A 29 -15.10 4.18 23.72
C THR A 29 -14.96 2.68 23.81
N GLU A 30 -16.06 1.92 23.95
CA GLU A 30 -16.03 0.46 23.96
C GLU A 30 -15.47 -0.12 22.68
N ARG A 31 -15.92 0.36 21.50
CA ARG A 31 -15.42 -0.11 20.22
C ARG A 31 -13.95 0.25 20.00
N VAL A 32 -13.59 1.49 20.28
CA VAL A 32 -12.21 1.96 20.11
C VAL A 32 -11.29 1.24 21.11
N THR A 33 -11.73 0.99 22.33
CA THR A 33 -10.99 0.18 23.30
C THR A 33 -10.70 -1.22 22.76
N ARG A 34 -11.69 -1.86 22.12
CA ARG A 34 -11.50 -3.20 21.51
C ARG A 34 -10.50 -3.17 20.36
N LEU A 35 -10.41 -2.08 19.61
CA LEU A 35 -9.44 -1.91 18.54
C LEU A 35 -7.99 -1.90 19.04
N PHE A 36 -7.75 -1.25 20.18
CA PHE A 36 -6.41 -1.05 20.73
C PHE A 36 -6.08 -1.98 21.89
N ALA A 37 -7.07 -2.58 22.53
CA ALA A 37 -6.90 -3.51 23.65
C ALA A 37 -6.94 -4.98 23.18
N TYR A 38 -5.99 -5.35 22.35
CA TYR A 38 -5.88 -6.72 21.88
C TYR A 38 -5.41 -7.64 23.01
N PRO A 39 -6.22 -8.65 23.42
CA PRO A 39 -6.02 -9.33 24.70
C PRO A 39 -4.79 -10.21 24.76
N ASN A 40 -4.26 -10.67 23.64
CA ASN A 40 -3.20 -11.69 23.59
C ASN A 40 -1.90 -11.20 23.00
N ASN A 41 -1.70 -9.89 22.88
CA ASN A 41 -0.53 -9.35 22.23
C ASN A 41 0.06 -8.16 22.96
N CYS A 42 1.10 -7.59 22.37
CA CYS A 42 1.82 -6.45 22.89
C CYS A 42 0.92 -5.21 23.11
N GLY A 43 -0.24 -5.11 22.45
CA GLY A 43 -1.13 -3.95 22.59
C GLY A 43 -1.44 -3.62 24.05
N VAL A 44 -1.91 -4.60 24.82
CA VAL A 44 -2.16 -4.44 26.26
C VAL A 44 -0.86 -4.25 27.05
N VAL A 45 0.20 -4.95 26.70
CA VAL A 45 1.48 -4.85 27.39
C VAL A 45 2.21 -3.58 27.03
N CYS A 46 2.23 -3.20 25.77
CA CYS A 46 2.93 -2.01 25.28
C CYS A 46 2.26 -0.72 25.74
N PHE A 47 0.94 -0.73 25.86
CA PHE A 47 0.18 0.46 26.27
C PHE A 47 -0.36 0.39 27.70
N ARG A 48 0.10 -0.58 28.49
CA ARG A 48 -0.38 -0.77 29.88
C ARG A 48 -0.33 0.48 30.77
N ASN A 49 0.54 1.42 30.44
CA ASN A 49 0.69 2.69 31.16
C ASN A 49 0.06 3.88 30.43
N TRP A 50 -0.60 3.64 29.30
CA TRP A 50 -1.25 4.69 28.52
C TRP A 50 -2.75 4.63 28.70
N THR A 51 -3.39 5.81 28.68
CA THR A 51 -4.84 5.88 28.53
C THR A 51 -5.23 5.52 27.10
N LEU A 52 -6.52 5.27 26.88
CA LEU A 52 -7.05 5.02 25.54
C LEU A 52 -6.78 6.23 24.62
N GLU A 53 -6.97 7.43 25.14
CA GLU A 53 -6.71 8.67 24.42
C GLU A 53 -5.25 8.77 23.98
N GLN A 54 -4.30 8.54 24.89
CA GLN A 54 -2.88 8.55 24.55
C GLN A 54 -2.53 7.51 23.49
N THR A 55 -3.14 6.34 23.54
CA THR A 55 -2.94 5.28 22.57
C THR A 55 -3.45 5.69 21.20
N VAL A 56 -4.66 6.24 21.12
CA VAL A 56 -5.25 6.70 19.87
C VAL A 56 -4.48 7.90 19.31
N GLU A 57 -4.12 8.88 20.15
CA GLU A 57 -3.30 10.03 19.75
C GLU A 57 -1.98 9.59 19.13
N HIS A 58 -1.32 8.60 19.76
CA HIS A 58 -0.04 8.08 19.26
C HIS A 58 -0.17 7.45 17.87
N TYR A 59 -1.10 6.53 17.69
CA TYR A 59 -1.29 5.84 16.40
C TYR A 59 -1.78 6.76 15.30
N LEU A 60 -2.80 7.53 15.60
CA LEU A 60 -3.36 8.47 14.63
C LEU A 60 -2.35 9.58 14.31
N GLY A 61 -1.61 10.04 15.32
CA GLY A 61 -0.55 11.03 15.16
C GLY A 61 0.59 10.54 14.26
N GLN A 62 1.04 9.30 14.44
CA GLN A 62 2.04 8.69 13.57
C GLN A 62 1.54 8.56 12.13
N SER A 63 0.30 8.14 11.95
CA SER A 63 -0.31 8.00 10.64
C SER A 63 -0.40 9.35 9.92
N VAL A 64 -0.86 10.39 10.61
CA VAL A 64 -0.93 11.77 10.09
C VAL A 64 0.46 12.31 9.76
N GLN A 65 1.45 12.09 10.61
CA GLN A 65 2.83 12.52 10.38
C GLN A 65 3.43 11.84 9.16
N ARG A 66 3.15 10.55 8.95
CA ARG A 66 3.62 9.79 7.81
C ARG A 66 3.09 10.29 6.47
N ASP A 67 1.89 10.80 6.46
CA ASP A 67 1.26 11.36 5.26
C ASP A 67 1.80 12.77 4.88
N GLY A 68 2.88 13.20 5.51
CA GLY A 68 3.55 14.48 5.24
C GLY A 68 3.04 15.66 6.07
N TYR A 69 2.22 15.40 7.10
CA TYR A 69 1.78 16.43 8.05
C TYR A 69 2.66 16.48 9.29
N ALA A 70 3.95 16.72 9.11
CA ALA A 70 4.91 16.79 10.22
C ALA A 70 4.52 17.80 11.32
N THR A 71 3.69 18.78 10.99
CA THR A 71 3.19 19.82 11.92
C THR A 71 1.80 19.53 12.44
N ALA A 72 1.10 18.52 11.91
CA ALA A 72 -0.24 18.18 12.36
C ALA A 72 -0.19 17.64 13.79
N LYS A 73 -1.12 18.11 14.61
CA LYS A 73 -1.31 17.61 15.97
C LYS A 73 -2.64 16.90 16.05
N VAL A 74 -2.62 15.75 16.70
CA VAL A 74 -3.82 15.01 17.04
C VAL A 74 -4.08 15.15 18.53
N ARG A 75 -5.31 15.45 18.87
CA ARG A 75 -5.81 15.45 20.25
C ARG A 75 -7.08 14.63 20.28
N VAL A 76 -7.15 13.67 21.18
CA VAL A 76 -8.34 12.85 21.39
C VAL A 76 -9.05 13.32 22.64
N LYS A 77 -10.38 13.35 22.61
CA LYS A 77 -11.24 13.66 23.76
C LYS A 77 -12.38 12.67 23.84
N THR A 78 -12.86 12.42 25.04
CA THR A 78 -14.06 11.62 25.31
C THR A 78 -15.22 12.53 25.70
N ASP A 79 -16.38 12.33 25.14
CA ASP A 79 -17.62 12.98 25.51
C ASP A 79 -18.78 11.97 25.42
N ASN A 80 -19.51 11.75 26.52
CA ASN A 80 -20.64 10.82 26.62
C ASN A 80 -20.31 9.43 26.01
N ASP A 81 -19.20 8.83 26.42
CA ASP A 81 -18.70 7.56 25.92
C ASP A 81 -18.36 7.52 24.40
N GLN A 82 -18.32 8.66 23.76
CA GLN A 82 -17.85 8.80 22.38
C GLN A 82 -16.43 9.38 22.37
N LEU A 83 -15.61 8.84 21.48
CA LEU A 83 -14.26 9.39 21.22
C LEU A 83 -14.28 10.27 19.98
N TYR A 84 -13.62 11.40 20.11
CA TYR A 84 -13.41 12.37 19.03
C TYR A 84 -11.91 12.64 18.87
N ALA A 85 -11.46 12.76 17.64
CA ALA A 85 -10.10 13.22 17.34
C ALA A 85 -10.15 14.57 16.65
N GLN A 86 -9.46 15.55 17.23
CA GLN A 86 -9.19 16.82 16.58
C GLN A 86 -7.81 16.74 15.91
N ILE A 87 -7.77 16.93 14.61
CA ILE A 87 -6.54 16.96 13.83
C ILE A 87 -6.36 18.37 13.29
N THR A 88 -5.26 19.02 13.67
CA THR A 88 -4.93 20.37 13.21
C THR A 88 -4.01 20.31 11.99
N GLY A 89 -4.08 21.32 11.12
CA GLY A 89 -3.19 21.42 9.96
C GLY A 89 -3.59 20.56 8.75
N VAL A 90 -4.81 20.06 8.72
CA VAL A 90 -5.34 19.26 7.58
C VAL A 90 -5.82 20.22 6.48
N PRO A 91 -5.53 19.95 5.18
CA PRO A 91 -6.10 20.74 4.09
C PRO A 91 -7.62 20.73 4.08
N ALA A 92 -8.20 21.87 3.71
CA ALA A 92 -9.64 21.99 3.56
C ALA A 92 -10.18 20.95 2.57
N GLY A 93 -11.32 20.35 2.88
CA GLY A 93 -11.98 19.34 2.03
C GLY A 93 -11.70 17.89 2.39
N TYR A 94 -10.79 17.59 3.33
CA TYR A 94 -10.55 16.21 3.78
C TYR A 94 -11.49 15.75 4.90
N HIS A 95 -12.23 16.64 5.53
CA HIS A 95 -13.10 16.27 6.66
C HIS A 95 -14.16 15.23 6.27
N GLN A 96 -14.92 15.49 5.21
CA GLN A 96 -16.00 14.60 4.79
C GLN A 96 -15.49 13.20 4.36
N PRO A 97 -14.45 13.10 3.51
CA PRO A 97 -13.87 11.80 3.17
C PRO A 97 -13.40 11.01 4.39
N LEU A 98 -12.74 11.66 5.34
CA LEU A 98 -12.25 10.99 6.55
C LEU A 98 -13.41 10.50 7.42
N GLN A 99 -14.45 11.32 7.62
CA GLN A 99 -15.61 10.91 8.41
C GLN A 99 -16.36 9.77 7.72
N ALA A 100 -16.52 9.81 6.40
CA ALA A 100 -17.15 8.73 5.63
C ALA A 100 -16.40 7.40 5.77
N LEU A 101 -15.06 7.43 5.81
CA LEU A 101 -14.25 6.24 6.04
C LEU A 101 -14.45 5.68 7.46
N LEU A 102 -14.51 6.56 8.46
CA LEU A 102 -14.78 6.14 9.84
C LEU A 102 -16.17 5.54 10.00
N ASP A 103 -17.18 6.17 9.43
CA ASP A 103 -18.57 5.70 9.50
C ASP A 103 -18.74 4.34 8.80
N ALA A 104 -18.12 4.15 7.65
CA ALA A 104 -18.11 2.87 6.94
C ALA A 104 -17.36 1.79 7.73
N GLY A 105 -16.25 2.14 8.38
CA GLY A 105 -15.51 1.25 9.25
C GLY A 105 -16.30 0.84 10.50
N ASP A 106 -17.04 1.76 11.09
CA ASP A 106 -17.89 1.52 12.23
C ASP A 106 -19.00 0.50 11.91
N LEU A 107 -19.62 0.64 10.74
CA LEU A 107 -20.64 -0.29 10.25
C LEU A 107 -20.03 -1.68 10.01
N ALA A 108 -18.90 -1.76 9.34
CA ALA A 108 -18.20 -2.99 9.07
C ALA A 108 -17.72 -3.67 10.36
N TRP A 109 -17.20 -2.91 11.34
CA TRP A 109 -16.82 -3.41 12.66
C TRP A 109 -18.01 -4.04 13.40
N SER A 110 -19.18 -3.43 13.31
CA SER A 110 -20.40 -3.98 13.90
C SER A 110 -20.77 -5.35 13.31
N GLY A 111 -20.54 -5.53 12.02
CA GLY A 111 -20.68 -6.84 11.34
C GLY A 111 -19.63 -7.86 11.78
N ALA A 112 -18.35 -7.46 11.81
CA ALA A 112 -17.23 -8.31 12.21
C ALA A 112 -17.28 -8.72 13.69
N ASN A 113 -17.83 -7.86 14.56
CA ASN A 113 -17.96 -8.15 15.98
C ASN A 113 -18.88 -9.37 16.27
N ARG A 114 -19.81 -9.68 15.37
CA ARG A 114 -20.62 -10.91 15.44
C ARG A 114 -19.76 -12.16 15.28
N LEU A 115 -18.75 -12.10 14.42
CA LEU A 115 -17.81 -13.20 14.22
C LEU A 115 -16.94 -13.42 15.47
N ASN A 116 -16.50 -12.34 16.11
CA ASN A 116 -15.77 -12.42 17.38
C ASN A 116 -16.63 -12.98 18.52
N ALA A 117 -17.91 -12.65 18.57
CA ALA A 117 -18.84 -13.19 19.56
C ALA A 117 -18.98 -14.72 19.45
N ASP A 118 -18.83 -15.26 18.23
CA ASP A 118 -18.84 -16.70 17.97
C ASP A 118 -17.50 -17.39 18.29
N GLY A 119 -16.52 -16.66 18.85
CA GLY A 119 -15.19 -17.17 19.21
C GLY A 119 -14.29 -17.50 18.00
N LYS A 120 -14.72 -17.18 16.79
CA LYS A 120 -14.01 -17.51 15.55
C LYS A 120 -12.89 -16.53 15.18
N TRP A 121 -13.06 -15.26 15.54
CA TRP A 121 -12.22 -14.17 15.07
C TRP A 121 -11.84 -13.24 16.22
N ALA A 122 -10.76 -13.52 16.90
CA ALA A 122 -10.20 -12.66 17.94
C ALA A 122 -9.17 -11.68 17.34
N TYR A 123 -9.54 -11.00 16.27
CA TYR A 123 -8.61 -10.15 15.50
C TYR A 123 -8.86 -8.67 15.72
N ASN A 124 -7.81 -7.90 15.62
CA ASN A 124 -7.87 -6.46 15.70
C ASN A 124 -8.28 -5.82 14.38
N TRP A 125 -8.94 -4.72 14.52
CA TRP A 125 -9.35 -3.85 13.44
C TRP A 125 -8.21 -2.92 13.01
N SER A 126 -7.94 -2.80 11.73
CA SER A 126 -6.87 -1.95 11.20
C SER A 126 -7.36 -0.61 10.62
N LEU A 127 -8.57 -0.19 10.99
CA LEU A 127 -9.24 0.98 10.41
C LEU A 127 -8.41 2.26 10.46
N PHE A 128 -7.78 2.53 11.60
CA PHE A 128 -7.06 3.80 11.80
C PHE A 128 -5.75 3.90 11.03
N LEU A 129 -5.23 2.81 10.55
CA LEU A 129 -3.92 2.76 9.93
C LEU A 129 -3.93 3.28 8.48
N PRO A 130 -4.91 2.90 7.66
CA PRO A 130 -5.07 3.50 6.35
C PRO A 130 -5.44 4.98 6.41
N LEU A 131 -6.17 5.43 7.42
CA LEU A 131 -6.61 6.81 7.52
C LEU A 131 -5.48 7.82 7.48
N GLY A 132 -4.45 7.63 8.29
CA GLY A 132 -3.31 8.52 8.28
C GLY A 132 -2.57 8.54 6.95
N MET A 133 -2.51 7.40 6.27
CA MET A 133 -1.92 7.30 4.93
C MET A 133 -2.79 7.92 3.83
N ALA A 134 -4.04 8.22 4.15
CA ALA A 134 -5.03 8.75 3.21
C ALA A 134 -5.08 10.28 3.16
N LEU A 135 -4.42 10.98 4.07
CA LEU A 135 -4.69 12.40 4.29
C LEU A 135 -4.12 13.32 3.23
N ASN A 136 -2.89 13.10 2.76
CA ASN A 136 -2.26 14.05 1.84
C ASN A 136 -1.18 13.41 0.96
N ASN A 137 -0.81 14.14 -0.10
CA ASN A 137 0.33 13.81 -0.97
C ASN A 137 0.33 12.40 -1.56
N ARG A 138 -0.81 11.69 -1.51
CA ARG A 138 -0.93 10.36 -2.10
C ARG A 138 -0.53 10.39 -3.57
N LYS A 139 0.29 9.42 -3.95
CA LYS A 139 0.74 9.23 -5.34
C LYS A 139 0.16 7.97 -5.97
N SER A 140 -0.23 7.00 -5.15
CA SER A 140 -0.84 5.74 -5.58
C SER A 140 -1.55 5.05 -4.42
N ILE A 141 -2.33 4.03 -4.75
CA ILE A 141 -3.02 3.16 -3.78
C ILE A 141 -2.50 1.74 -3.95
N GLU A 142 -2.28 1.08 -2.83
CA GLU A 142 -1.90 -0.32 -2.75
C GLU A 142 -3.03 -1.12 -2.11
N LEU A 143 -3.61 -2.05 -2.88
CA LEU A 143 -4.57 -3.00 -2.34
C LEU A 143 -3.82 -4.24 -1.85
N LEU A 144 -3.93 -4.54 -0.57
CA LEU A 144 -3.36 -5.71 0.08
C LEU A 144 -4.45 -6.65 0.61
N HIS A 145 -4.07 -7.83 1.07
CA HIS A 145 -5.00 -8.85 1.51
C HIS A 145 -5.50 -8.60 2.93
N PHE A 146 -4.60 -8.61 3.90
CA PHE A 146 -4.87 -8.33 5.31
C PHE A 146 -3.58 -7.96 6.03
N PRO A 147 -3.65 -7.15 7.11
CA PRO A 147 -2.50 -6.87 7.93
C PRO A 147 -2.16 -8.09 8.80
N PRO A 148 -0.90 -8.50 8.91
CA PRO A 148 -0.51 -9.59 9.79
C PRO A 148 -0.62 -9.15 11.26
N ASP A 149 -1.04 -10.07 12.15
CA ASP A 149 -1.27 -9.81 13.56
C ASP A 149 -0.02 -9.31 14.30
N TYR A 150 1.16 -9.80 13.94
CA TYR A 150 2.43 -9.34 14.53
C TYR A 150 2.71 -7.85 14.26
N SER A 151 2.16 -7.29 13.20
CA SER A 151 2.31 -5.86 12.91
C SER A 151 1.67 -4.98 13.98
N LEU A 152 0.65 -5.47 14.65
CA LEU A 152 -0.03 -4.77 15.75
C LEU A 152 0.66 -4.99 17.09
N THR A 153 1.38 -6.11 17.26
CA THR A 153 2.10 -6.39 18.49
C THR A 153 3.38 -5.57 18.63
N GLN A 154 3.98 -5.19 17.52
CA GLN A 154 5.18 -4.36 17.48
C GLN A 154 4.84 -2.87 17.37
N ALA A 155 3.83 -2.43 18.03
CA ALA A 155 3.25 -1.10 18.24
C ALA A 155 3.89 0.12 17.56
N GLN A 156 5.16 0.04 17.23
CA GLN A 156 5.92 1.15 16.66
C GLN A 156 5.90 1.17 15.14
N ASP A 157 5.52 0.08 14.48
CA ASP A 157 5.78 -0.06 13.04
C ASP A 157 4.76 -0.87 12.25
N TYR A 158 3.46 -0.72 12.53
CA TYR A 158 2.45 -1.30 11.64
C TYR A 158 2.70 -0.95 10.15
N LEU A 159 3.21 0.23 9.90
CA LEU A 159 3.54 0.71 8.56
C LEU A 159 4.94 0.27 8.10
N ARG A 160 5.70 -0.44 8.93
CA ARG A 160 7.00 -1.03 8.63
C ARG A 160 6.91 -2.54 8.80
N SER A 161 6.37 -3.20 7.82
CA SER A 161 6.45 -4.65 7.70
C SER A 161 7.53 -5.01 6.67
N ALA A 162 8.02 -6.24 6.72
CA ALA A 162 8.92 -6.75 5.69
C ALA A 162 8.33 -6.57 4.27
N THR A 163 6.99 -6.59 4.16
CA THR A 163 6.25 -6.35 2.91
C THR A 163 6.39 -4.91 2.44
N THR A 164 6.09 -3.94 3.31
CA THR A 164 6.13 -2.51 2.97
C THR A 164 7.55 -2.00 2.79
N ASP A 165 8.49 -2.44 3.62
CA ASP A 165 9.90 -2.04 3.53
C ASP A 165 10.54 -2.58 2.25
N ARG A 166 10.21 -3.82 1.86
CA ARG A 166 10.65 -4.36 0.58
C ARG A 166 10.11 -3.51 -0.58
N TRP A 167 8.81 -3.19 -0.55
CA TRP A 167 8.21 -2.41 -1.63
C TRP A 167 8.79 -0.99 -1.71
N ALA A 168 9.04 -0.34 -0.57
CA ALA A 168 9.76 0.93 -0.50
C ALA A 168 11.16 0.84 -1.14
N THR A 169 11.87 -0.27 -0.93
CA THR A 169 13.18 -0.52 -1.58
C THR A 169 13.04 -0.60 -3.10
N LEU A 170 11.99 -1.25 -3.62
CA LEU A 170 11.75 -1.32 -5.07
C LEU A 170 11.36 0.05 -5.65
N LEU A 171 10.57 0.84 -4.94
CA LEU A 171 10.28 2.23 -5.32
C LEU A 171 11.55 3.08 -5.35
N THR A 172 12.43 2.91 -4.36
CA THR A 172 13.73 3.62 -4.32
C THR A 172 14.64 3.21 -5.48
N ALA A 173 14.66 1.93 -5.84
CA ALA A 173 15.38 1.45 -7.03
C ALA A 173 14.84 2.08 -8.33
N ASN A 174 13.61 2.58 -8.33
CA ASN A 174 12.95 3.30 -9.41
C ASN A 174 13.02 4.84 -9.26
N GLY A 175 13.90 5.35 -8.41
CA GLY A 175 14.21 6.78 -8.30
C GLY A 175 13.31 7.55 -7.34
N ILE A 176 12.44 6.88 -6.57
CA ILE A 176 11.68 7.56 -5.53
C ILE A 176 12.56 7.72 -4.28
N PRO A 177 12.80 8.93 -3.80
CA PRO A 177 13.54 9.15 -2.56
C PRO A 177 12.90 8.39 -1.38
N ALA A 178 13.71 7.79 -0.52
CA ALA A 178 13.22 6.97 0.60
C ALA A 178 12.18 7.72 1.47
N ALA A 179 12.39 9.01 1.72
CA ALA A 179 11.45 9.84 2.48
C ALA A 179 10.09 10.06 1.77
N GLN A 180 10.00 9.82 0.47
CA GLN A 180 8.78 9.98 -0.33
C GLN A 180 8.04 8.67 -0.58
N THR A 181 8.65 7.51 -0.30
CA THR A 181 8.00 6.20 -0.53
C THR A 181 6.66 6.05 0.19
N PRO A 182 6.44 6.60 1.41
CA PRO A 182 5.14 6.52 2.07
C PRO A 182 3.99 7.14 1.25
N ALA A 183 4.25 8.17 0.44
CA ALA A 183 3.24 8.78 -0.42
C ALA A 183 2.75 7.84 -1.54
N TYR A 184 3.54 6.83 -1.89
CA TYR A 184 3.19 5.81 -2.87
C TYR A 184 2.53 4.58 -2.23
N GLN A 185 2.60 4.43 -0.93
CA GLN A 185 2.13 3.27 -0.18
C GLN A 185 0.89 3.59 0.67
N THR A 186 -0.16 4.16 0.04
CA THR A 186 -1.47 4.25 0.68
C THR A 186 -2.13 2.88 0.60
N ILE A 187 -2.09 2.14 1.71
CA ILE A 187 -2.52 0.75 1.77
C ILE A 187 -3.99 0.64 2.14
N ILE A 188 -4.72 -0.17 1.39
CA ILE A 188 -6.08 -0.62 1.70
C ILE A 188 -6.06 -2.15 1.76
N ASP A 189 -6.33 -2.70 2.93
CA ASP A 189 -6.49 -4.13 3.11
C ASP A 189 -7.91 -4.57 2.78
N ILE A 190 -8.10 -5.57 1.92
CA ILE A 190 -9.45 -6.06 1.55
C ILE A 190 -10.12 -6.82 2.69
N ALA A 191 -9.34 -7.33 3.65
CA ALA A 191 -9.81 -7.77 4.95
C ALA A 191 -9.09 -6.93 6.02
N PRO A 192 -9.67 -5.81 6.48
CA PRO A 192 -8.99 -4.88 7.39
C PRO A 192 -8.99 -5.41 8.84
N ILE A 193 -8.67 -6.67 8.98
CA ILE A 193 -8.54 -7.38 10.26
C ILE A 193 -7.14 -7.98 10.33
N ALA A 194 -6.39 -7.64 11.37
CA ALA A 194 -5.10 -8.24 11.61
C ALA A 194 -5.26 -9.71 11.98
N ALA A 195 -4.60 -10.58 11.24
CA ALA A 195 -4.75 -12.02 11.39
C ALA A 195 -3.39 -12.73 11.24
N PRO A 196 -3.25 -13.96 11.81
CA PRO A 196 -2.10 -14.80 11.55
C PRO A 196 -1.91 -15.04 10.05
N ALA A 197 -0.65 -15.14 9.60
CA ALA A 197 -0.34 -15.36 8.18
C ALA A 197 -1.01 -16.63 7.60
N THR A 198 -1.38 -17.59 8.46
CA THR A 198 -2.08 -18.83 8.09
C THR A 198 -3.58 -18.66 7.89
N ALA A 199 -4.17 -17.54 8.31
CA ALA A 199 -5.61 -17.32 8.29
C ALA A 199 -6.20 -17.02 6.91
N GLY A 200 -5.38 -16.97 5.84
CA GLY A 200 -5.79 -16.48 4.52
C GLY A 200 -7.07 -17.10 3.95
N LYS A 201 -7.28 -18.42 4.13
CA LYS A 201 -8.51 -19.11 3.68
C LYS A 201 -9.72 -18.79 4.55
N ASP A 202 -9.49 -18.61 5.84
CA ASP A 202 -10.56 -18.33 6.79
C ASP A 202 -11.10 -16.91 6.64
N LEU A 203 -10.32 -16.01 6.01
CA LEU A 203 -10.72 -14.63 5.77
C LEU A 203 -11.63 -14.45 4.55
N GLU A 204 -11.82 -15.47 3.70
CA GLU A 204 -12.69 -15.34 2.52
C GLU A 204 -14.13 -14.97 2.87
N GLY A 205 -14.68 -15.52 3.97
CA GLY A 205 -15.99 -15.14 4.49
C GLY A 205 -16.06 -13.75 5.11
N VAL A 206 -14.91 -13.18 5.47
CA VAL A 206 -14.82 -11.88 6.13
C VAL A 206 -14.97 -10.73 5.12
N TYR A 207 -14.57 -10.92 3.87
CA TYR A 207 -14.61 -9.86 2.85
C TYR A 207 -16.02 -9.26 2.70
N ASN A 208 -17.05 -10.08 2.79
CA ASN A 208 -18.43 -9.64 2.61
C ASN A 208 -18.86 -8.63 3.69
N TYR A 209 -18.31 -8.73 4.90
CA TYR A 209 -18.63 -7.81 6.00
C TYR A 209 -17.98 -6.43 5.79
N PHE A 210 -16.88 -6.38 5.03
CA PHE A 210 -16.09 -5.17 4.86
C PHE A 210 -16.21 -4.58 3.45
N THR A 211 -17.02 -5.16 2.58
CA THR A 211 -17.12 -4.72 1.18
C THR A 211 -17.48 -3.24 1.06
N ASP A 212 -18.47 -2.77 1.82
CA ASP A 212 -18.88 -1.37 1.79
C ASP A 212 -17.77 -0.45 2.32
N TYR A 213 -17.04 -0.89 3.32
CA TYR A 213 -15.89 -0.18 3.85
C TYR A 213 -14.77 -0.05 2.80
N GLN A 214 -14.31 -1.15 2.21
CA GLN A 214 -13.23 -1.10 1.22
C GLN A 214 -13.65 -0.34 -0.04
N THR A 215 -14.85 -0.55 -0.55
CA THR A 215 -15.33 0.17 -1.72
C THR A 215 -15.47 1.67 -1.43
N THR A 216 -15.87 2.05 -0.21
CA THR A 216 -15.85 3.44 0.25
C THR A 216 -14.44 3.98 0.28
N MET A 217 -13.49 3.25 0.85
CA MET A 217 -12.07 3.66 0.86
C MET A 217 -11.53 3.85 -0.57
N VAL A 218 -11.77 2.87 -1.45
CA VAL A 218 -11.34 2.98 -2.85
C VAL A 218 -11.98 4.20 -3.52
N ARG A 219 -13.27 4.44 -3.28
CA ARG A 219 -13.99 5.59 -3.83
C ARG A 219 -13.41 6.92 -3.36
N GLU A 220 -13.19 7.07 -2.06
CA GLU A 220 -12.73 8.34 -1.47
C GLU A 220 -11.23 8.59 -1.70
N LEU A 221 -10.42 7.52 -1.70
CA LEU A 221 -8.96 7.62 -1.81
C LEU A 221 -8.46 7.59 -3.26
N SER A 222 -9.27 7.17 -4.22
CA SER A 222 -8.85 7.03 -5.63
C SER A 222 -8.63 8.34 -6.38
N ARG A 223 -8.82 9.47 -5.70
CA ARG A 223 -8.62 10.81 -6.28
C ARG A 223 -7.68 11.64 -5.42
N THR A 224 -6.94 12.53 -6.05
CA THR A 224 -6.26 13.64 -5.38
C THR A 224 -7.27 14.70 -4.93
N ALA A 225 -6.84 15.66 -4.12
CA ALA A 225 -7.65 16.84 -3.80
C ALA A 225 -8.07 17.66 -5.04
N SER A 226 -7.27 17.61 -6.10
CA SER A 226 -7.59 18.24 -7.40
C SER A 226 -8.50 17.38 -8.29
N GLY A 227 -8.95 16.21 -7.82
CA GLY A 227 -9.83 15.30 -8.56
C GLY A 227 -9.14 14.37 -9.55
N ALA A 228 -7.82 14.42 -9.69
CA ALA A 228 -7.08 13.51 -10.55
C ALA A 228 -7.10 12.08 -10.01
N ALA A 229 -7.31 11.09 -10.89
CA ALA A 229 -7.30 9.68 -10.53
C ALA A 229 -5.89 9.24 -10.11
N LEU A 230 -5.81 8.46 -9.04
CA LEU A 230 -4.57 7.86 -8.55
C LEU A 230 -4.41 6.44 -9.11
N PRO A 231 -3.20 6.06 -9.56
CA PRO A 231 -2.92 4.69 -9.97
C PRO A 231 -3.05 3.73 -8.79
N MET A 232 -3.51 2.51 -9.08
CA MET A 232 -3.73 1.48 -8.06
C MET A 232 -2.95 0.21 -8.41
N ILE A 233 -2.37 -0.44 -7.39
CA ILE A 233 -1.77 -1.77 -7.51
C ILE A 233 -2.58 -2.77 -6.71
N ALA A 234 -2.94 -3.89 -7.34
CA ALA A 234 -3.64 -5.01 -6.71
C ALA A 234 -2.64 -6.17 -6.46
N PHE A 235 -2.25 -6.35 -5.20
CA PHE A 235 -1.24 -7.31 -4.78
C PHE A 235 -1.80 -8.69 -4.48
N GLY A 236 -1.29 -9.70 -5.16
CA GLY A 236 -1.63 -11.09 -4.89
C GLY A 236 -2.97 -11.54 -5.50
N ALA A 237 -3.19 -12.84 -5.56
CA ALA A 237 -4.37 -13.43 -6.18
C ALA A 237 -5.69 -13.07 -5.47
N PRO A 238 -5.79 -13.12 -4.12
CA PRO A 238 -7.03 -12.77 -3.42
C PRO A 238 -7.50 -11.36 -3.73
N VAL A 239 -6.58 -10.39 -3.74
CA VAL A 239 -6.89 -8.98 -4.04
C VAL A 239 -7.34 -8.81 -5.47
N ARG A 240 -6.66 -9.45 -6.43
CA ARG A 240 -7.07 -9.38 -7.84
C ARG A 240 -8.46 -10.02 -8.08
N SER A 241 -8.77 -11.09 -7.35
CA SER A 241 -10.10 -11.69 -7.38
C SER A 241 -11.16 -10.75 -6.78
N TRP A 242 -10.83 -10.07 -5.71
CA TRP A 242 -11.69 -9.06 -5.11
C TRP A 242 -11.95 -7.87 -6.08
N VAL A 243 -10.91 -7.36 -6.76
CA VAL A 243 -11.08 -6.32 -7.78
C VAL A 243 -12.02 -6.78 -8.88
N LYS A 244 -11.90 -8.03 -9.35
CA LYS A 244 -12.81 -8.61 -10.32
C LYS A 244 -14.25 -8.67 -9.80
N ALA A 245 -14.43 -9.12 -8.58
CA ALA A 245 -15.76 -9.26 -7.96
C ALA A 245 -16.45 -7.90 -7.77
N GLN A 246 -15.71 -6.86 -7.35
CA GLN A 246 -16.29 -5.55 -7.05
C GLN A 246 -16.43 -4.63 -8.28
N TYR A 247 -15.53 -4.74 -9.25
CA TYR A 247 -15.45 -3.78 -10.36
C TYR A 247 -15.54 -4.42 -11.75
N GLY A 248 -15.53 -5.74 -11.86
CA GLY A 248 -15.71 -6.50 -13.10
C GLY A 248 -14.43 -6.92 -13.84
N PRO A 249 -13.39 -6.08 -14.02
CA PRO A 249 -12.26 -6.46 -14.84
C PRO A 249 -11.37 -7.49 -14.16
N THR A 250 -10.87 -8.45 -14.95
CA THR A 250 -9.84 -9.40 -14.52
C THR A 250 -8.48 -8.73 -14.62
N VAL A 251 -7.66 -8.88 -13.57
CA VAL A 251 -6.30 -8.33 -13.49
C VAL A 251 -5.33 -9.48 -13.25
N SER A 252 -4.37 -9.67 -14.16
CA SER A 252 -3.25 -10.62 -14.00
C SER A 252 -1.99 -9.93 -13.47
N VAL A 253 -0.95 -10.67 -13.14
CA VAL A 253 0.37 -10.09 -12.81
C VAL A 253 0.89 -9.32 -14.03
N LEU A 254 1.28 -8.06 -13.83
CA LEU A 254 1.61 -7.09 -14.88
C LEU A 254 0.49 -6.88 -15.91
N GLY A 255 -0.74 -7.28 -15.58
CA GLY A 255 -1.94 -6.96 -16.36
C GLY A 255 -2.52 -5.62 -15.91
N LEU A 256 -2.98 -4.83 -16.88
CA LEU A 256 -3.66 -3.55 -16.66
C LEU A 256 -5.16 -3.70 -16.79
N ALA A 257 -5.88 -3.02 -15.93
CA ALA A 257 -7.31 -2.81 -16.03
C ALA A 257 -7.66 -1.36 -15.67
N THR A 258 -8.90 -0.98 -15.93
CA THR A 258 -9.47 0.30 -15.48
C THR A 258 -10.72 0.01 -14.68
N ILE A 259 -10.79 0.55 -13.46
CA ILE A 259 -12.01 0.51 -12.64
C ILE A 259 -12.64 1.89 -12.54
N SER A 260 -13.92 1.91 -12.22
CA SER A 260 -14.69 3.16 -12.05
C SER A 260 -15.32 3.19 -10.65
N PRO A 261 -14.56 3.53 -9.61
CA PRO A 261 -15.07 3.56 -8.24
C PRO A 261 -16.10 4.69 -8.01
N ASN A 262 -16.09 5.69 -8.87
CA ASN A 262 -17.04 6.81 -8.90
C ASN A 262 -17.49 7.10 -10.31
N ALA A 263 -18.65 7.71 -10.47
CA ALA A 263 -19.12 8.21 -11.77
C ALA A 263 -18.10 9.19 -12.37
N GLY A 264 -17.67 8.91 -13.60
CA GLY A 264 -16.72 9.75 -14.33
C GLY A 264 -15.24 9.61 -13.93
N VAL A 265 -14.89 8.83 -12.90
CA VAL A 265 -13.51 8.60 -12.50
C VAL A 265 -13.04 7.24 -13.00
N LYS A 266 -11.99 7.25 -13.81
CA LYS A 266 -11.32 6.03 -14.31
C LYS A 266 -9.97 5.88 -13.65
N VAL A 267 -9.81 4.81 -12.89
CA VAL A 267 -8.59 4.50 -12.12
C VAL A 267 -7.87 3.36 -12.81
N PRO A 268 -6.62 3.56 -13.25
CA PRO A 268 -5.81 2.48 -13.77
C PRO A 268 -5.36 1.55 -12.64
N VAL A 269 -5.55 0.26 -12.81
CA VAL A 269 -5.16 -0.79 -11.87
C VAL A 269 -4.16 -1.72 -12.53
N LEU A 270 -3.02 -1.92 -11.86
CA LEU A 270 -2.01 -2.90 -12.23
C LEU A 270 -2.05 -4.09 -11.27
N GLY A 271 -2.09 -5.30 -11.79
CA GLY A 271 -1.90 -6.50 -10.97
C GLY A 271 -0.43 -6.75 -10.69
N ALA A 272 -0.12 -7.12 -9.46
CA ALA A 272 1.23 -7.48 -9.04
C ALA A 272 1.24 -8.74 -8.16
N ASN A 273 2.42 -9.33 -7.99
CA ASN A 273 2.62 -10.32 -6.94
C ASN A 273 2.49 -9.65 -5.56
N HIS A 274 2.05 -10.42 -4.56
CA HIS A 274 2.18 -9.94 -3.19
C HIS A 274 3.66 -9.69 -2.88
N PRO A 275 4.06 -8.56 -2.25
CA PRO A 275 5.47 -8.25 -2.05
C PRO A 275 6.28 -9.34 -1.32
N SER A 276 5.64 -10.12 -0.43
CA SER A 276 6.28 -11.26 0.23
C SER A 276 6.35 -12.53 -0.61
N TYR A 277 5.71 -12.59 -1.78
CA TYR A 277 5.66 -13.80 -2.62
C TYR A 277 7.06 -14.26 -3.08
N ILE A 278 7.99 -13.33 -3.22
CA ILE A 278 9.35 -13.65 -3.64
C ILE A 278 10.06 -14.63 -2.70
N TRP A 279 9.79 -14.57 -1.39
CA TRP A 279 10.39 -15.51 -0.43
C TRP A 279 9.87 -16.93 -0.61
N TYR A 280 8.62 -17.10 -1.06
CA TYR A 280 8.08 -18.42 -1.43
C TYR A 280 8.66 -18.89 -2.76
N ALA A 281 8.65 -18.03 -3.77
CA ALA A 281 9.17 -18.35 -5.10
C ALA A 281 10.67 -18.68 -5.07
N ALA A 282 11.43 -17.99 -4.23
CA ALA A 282 12.87 -18.21 -4.07
C ALA A 282 13.22 -19.27 -3.01
N ASN A 283 12.24 -19.97 -2.43
CA ASN A 283 12.52 -21.00 -1.43
C ASN A 283 12.86 -22.34 -2.10
N PRO A 284 14.09 -22.86 -1.96
CA PRO A 284 14.46 -24.15 -2.55
C PRO A 284 13.61 -25.32 -2.07
N ALA A 285 13.06 -25.24 -0.85
CA ALA A 285 12.19 -26.28 -0.30
C ALA A 285 10.82 -26.41 -1.04
N ALA A 286 10.47 -25.41 -1.87
CA ALA A 286 9.29 -25.48 -2.72
C ALA A 286 9.51 -26.31 -4.00
N TYR A 287 10.74 -26.75 -4.25
CA TYR A 287 11.15 -27.46 -5.45
C TYR A 287 11.75 -28.83 -5.10
N SER A 288 11.77 -29.75 -6.05
CA SER A 288 12.31 -31.11 -5.86
C SER A 288 13.48 -31.39 -6.81
N GLY A 289 14.35 -32.34 -6.40
CA GLY A 289 15.46 -32.80 -7.21
C GLY A 289 16.77 -32.01 -6.99
N LYS A 290 17.80 -32.37 -7.75
CA LYS A 290 19.16 -31.84 -7.63
C LYS A 290 19.26 -30.33 -7.96
N ASP A 291 18.30 -29.83 -8.74
CA ASP A 291 18.29 -28.46 -9.27
C ASP A 291 17.37 -27.53 -8.51
N ALA A 292 16.87 -27.96 -7.33
CA ALA A 292 15.91 -27.16 -6.52
C ALA A 292 16.38 -25.73 -6.27
N GLN A 293 17.67 -25.54 -5.96
CA GLN A 293 18.25 -24.21 -5.78
C GLN A 293 18.22 -23.38 -7.08
N ALA A 294 18.56 -23.98 -8.21
CA ALA A 294 18.56 -23.29 -9.50
C ALA A 294 17.14 -22.91 -9.94
N GLN A 295 16.16 -23.78 -9.68
CA GLN A 295 14.74 -23.50 -9.93
C GLN A 295 14.24 -22.37 -9.05
N ALA A 296 14.58 -22.37 -7.76
CA ALA A 296 14.22 -21.31 -6.83
C ALA A 296 14.87 -19.97 -7.21
N ASP A 297 16.12 -19.97 -7.65
CA ASP A 297 16.80 -18.76 -8.12
C ASP A 297 16.14 -18.23 -9.40
N ALA A 298 15.82 -19.08 -10.36
CA ALA A 298 15.14 -18.68 -11.59
C ALA A 298 13.74 -18.08 -11.31
N ALA A 299 12.96 -18.74 -10.46
CA ALA A 299 11.65 -18.23 -10.05
C ALA A 299 11.75 -16.92 -9.29
N GLY A 300 12.69 -16.81 -8.36
CA GLY A 300 12.93 -15.57 -7.60
C GLY A 300 13.37 -14.40 -8.50
N LEU A 301 14.24 -14.66 -9.48
CA LEU A 301 14.65 -13.66 -10.47
C LEU A 301 13.49 -13.18 -11.35
N LYS A 302 12.61 -14.09 -11.77
CA LYS A 302 11.39 -13.75 -12.51
C LYS A 302 10.50 -12.83 -11.68
N VAL A 303 10.21 -13.20 -10.43
CA VAL A 303 9.38 -12.39 -9.52
C VAL A 303 10.03 -11.04 -9.27
N MET A 304 11.35 -10.97 -9.03
CA MET A 304 12.06 -9.70 -8.83
C MET A 304 11.90 -8.77 -10.04
N GLY A 305 12.04 -9.28 -11.26
CA GLY A 305 11.85 -8.48 -12.48
C GLY A 305 10.41 -7.98 -12.65
N GLN A 306 9.42 -8.80 -12.30
CA GLN A 306 8.02 -8.41 -12.31
C GLN A 306 7.71 -7.32 -11.26
N ASP A 307 8.20 -7.50 -10.04
CA ASP A 307 7.97 -6.56 -8.93
C ASP A 307 8.67 -5.21 -9.20
N LEU A 308 9.90 -5.22 -9.73
CA LEU A 308 10.59 -3.99 -10.16
C LEU A 308 9.85 -3.27 -11.28
N SER A 309 9.27 -4.01 -12.24
CA SER A 309 8.44 -3.44 -13.30
C SER A 309 7.17 -2.81 -12.75
N ALA A 310 6.52 -3.45 -11.79
CA ALA A 310 5.32 -2.93 -11.14
C ALA A 310 5.62 -1.68 -10.29
N ALA A 311 6.71 -1.70 -9.51
CA ALA A 311 7.15 -0.53 -8.74
C ALA A 311 7.57 0.64 -9.65
N CYS A 312 8.20 0.35 -10.80
CA CYS A 312 8.50 1.35 -11.83
C CYS A 312 7.22 1.98 -12.38
N TRP A 313 6.21 1.16 -12.70
CA TRP A 313 4.92 1.65 -13.16
C TRP A 313 4.28 2.57 -12.12
N GLN A 314 4.21 2.13 -10.87
CA GLN A 314 3.68 2.92 -9.77
C GLN A 314 4.40 4.25 -9.61
N ALA A 315 5.74 4.23 -9.59
CA ALA A 315 6.56 5.42 -9.49
C ALA A 315 6.31 6.40 -10.64
N GLY A 316 6.26 5.90 -11.87
CA GLY A 316 6.03 6.72 -13.06
C GLY A 316 4.63 7.32 -13.12
N MET A 317 3.60 6.51 -12.82
CA MET A 317 2.20 6.96 -12.79
C MET A 317 1.94 7.96 -11.67
N GLY A 318 2.47 7.70 -10.47
CA GLY A 318 2.29 8.60 -9.32
C GLY A 318 3.06 9.91 -9.43
N SER A 319 4.18 9.93 -10.17
CA SER A 319 4.98 11.14 -10.39
C SER A 319 4.43 12.04 -11.49
N ALA A 320 3.71 11.47 -12.46
CA ALA A 320 3.18 12.21 -13.63
C ALA A 320 1.73 11.79 -13.90
N PRO A 321 0.76 12.41 -13.22
CA PRO A 321 -0.66 12.18 -13.46
C PRO A 321 -1.00 12.45 -14.93
N GLY A 322 -1.81 11.56 -15.52
CA GLY A 322 -2.20 11.66 -16.93
C GLY A 322 -1.28 10.94 -17.92
N ARG A 323 -0.20 10.32 -17.45
CA ARG A 323 0.63 9.43 -18.28
C ARG A 323 -0.21 8.21 -18.74
N ASP A 324 0.03 7.75 -19.98
CA ASP A 324 -0.64 6.54 -20.47
C ASP A 324 -0.14 5.28 -19.72
N PRO A 325 -1.04 4.55 -19.03
CA PRO A 325 -0.64 3.41 -18.20
C PRO A 325 0.02 2.27 -18.98
N ALA A 326 -0.43 2.02 -20.22
CA ALA A 326 0.09 0.92 -21.02
C ALA A 326 1.52 1.23 -21.53
N THR A 327 1.73 2.45 -21.99
CA THR A 327 3.08 2.92 -22.40
C THR A 327 4.04 2.90 -21.22
N GLN A 328 3.60 3.34 -20.04
CA GLN A 328 4.42 3.32 -18.83
C GLN A 328 4.80 1.87 -18.45
N LEU A 329 3.84 0.94 -18.47
CA LEU A 329 4.11 -0.47 -18.15
C LEU A 329 5.09 -1.10 -19.15
N LYS A 330 4.88 -0.87 -20.43
CA LYS A 330 5.79 -1.36 -21.49
C LYS A 330 7.23 -0.88 -21.26
N SER A 331 7.40 0.41 -20.98
CA SER A 331 8.71 1.00 -20.67
C SER A 331 9.35 0.36 -19.42
N CYS A 332 8.59 0.15 -18.36
CA CYS A 332 9.08 -0.45 -17.13
C CYS A 332 9.48 -1.92 -17.31
N THR A 333 8.67 -2.70 -18.03
CA THR A 333 8.99 -4.10 -18.35
C THR A 333 10.24 -4.18 -19.21
N GLN A 334 10.35 -3.35 -20.25
CA GLN A 334 11.55 -3.26 -21.07
C GLN A 334 12.79 -2.91 -20.23
N THR A 335 12.65 -2.01 -19.28
CA THR A 335 13.76 -1.60 -18.41
C THR A 335 14.23 -2.75 -17.53
N TRP A 336 13.34 -3.37 -16.76
CA TRP A 336 13.74 -4.29 -15.69
C TRP A 336 13.84 -5.75 -16.08
N GLN A 337 13.11 -6.17 -17.11
CA GLN A 337 13.12 -7.57 -17.56
C GLN A 337 13.94 -7.78 -18.83
N VAL A 338 14.33 -6.71 -19.52
CA VAL A 338 15.13 -6.83 -20.74
C VAL A 338 16.46 -6.10 -20.63
N THR A 339 16.43 -4.78 -20.37
CA THR A 339 17.63 -3.94 -20.45
C THR A 339 18.51 -4.04 -19.21
N ARG A 340 17.90 -4.06 -18.00
CA ARG A 340 18.59 -4.05 -16.69
C ARG A 340 18.48 -5.39 -15.94
N THR A 341 18.46 -6.50 -16.65
CA THR A 341 18.37 -7.82 -16.02
C THR A 341 19.52 -8.14 -15.08
N GLU A 342 20.73 -7.64 -15.37
CA GLU A 342 21.87 -7.78 -14.46
C GLU A 342 21.62 -7.04 -13.15
N LYS A 343 21.09 -5.83 -13.21
CA LYS A 343 20.72 -5.08 -12.01
C LYS A 343 19.57 -5.73 -11.24
N THR A 344 18.59 -6.29 -11.93
CA THR A 344 17.54 -7.12 -11.32
C THR A 344 18.13 -8.31 -10.57
N CYS A 345 19.09 -8.97 -11.16
CA CYS A 345 19.82 -10.08 -10.57
C CYS A 345 20.60 -9.64 -9.31
N GLU A 346 21.36 -8.57 -9.40
CA GLU A 346 22.09 -8.03 -8.24
C GLU A 346 21.15 -7.72 -7.07
N LEU A 347 20.01 -7.07 -7.34
CA LEU A 347 19.00 -6.76 -6.32
C LEU A 347 18.41 -8.04 -5.72
N PHE A 348 18.17 -9.06 -6.51
CA PHE A 348 17.71 -10.37 -6.02
C PHE A 348 18.71 -10.98 -5.05
N TYR A 349 19.98 -11.10 -5.47
CA TYR A 349 20.98 -11.73 -4.62
C TYR A 349 21.35 -10.92 -3.39
N THR A 350 21.31 -9.58 -3.46
CA THR A 350 21.58 -8.75 -2.29
C THR A 350 20.41 -8.71 -1.29
N SER A 351 19.18 -8.56 -1.76
CA SER A 351 18.02 -8.34 -0.88
C SER A 351 17.30 -9.64 -0.46
N ILE A 352 17.38 -10.72 -1.25
CA ILE A 352 16.68 -11.97 -0.97
C ILE A 352 17.64 -13.06 -0.52
N ARG A 353 18.83 -13.13 -1.12
CA ARG A 353 19.88 -14.08 -0.75
C ARG A 353 20.89 -13.54 0.26
N ASN A 354 20.78 -12.26 0.61
CA ASN A 354 21.67 -11.56 1.56
C ASN A 354 23.16 -11.64 1.19
N LEU A 355 23.48 -11.71 -0.10
CA LEU A 355 24.86 -11.70 -0.53
C LEU A 355 25.44 -10.28 -0.47
N PRO A 356 26.70 -10.13 -0.06
CA PRO A 356 27.42 -8.87 -0.21
C PRO A 356 27.40 -8.38 -1.67
N PRO A 357 27.34 -7.06 -1.93
CA PRO A 357 27.19 -6.54 -3.30
C PRO A 357 28.19 -7.09 -4.32
N ALA A 358 29.46 -7.18 -3.95
CA ALA A 358 30.52 -7.74 -4.83
C ALA A 358 30.27 -9.22 -5.18
N GLN A 359 29.77 -10.01 -4.23
CA GLN A 359 29.45 -11.41 -4.48
C GLN A 359 28.17 -11.55 -5.34
N ALA A 360 27.18 -10.67 -5.15
CA ALA A 360 25.99 -10.62 -5.98
C ALA A 360 26.37 -10.33 -7.44
N VAL A 361 27.20 -9.33 -7.69
CA VAL A 361 27.73 -9.01 -9.03
C VAL A 361 28.44 -10.21 -9.64
N ALA A 362 29.37 -10.87 -8.93
CA ALA A 362 30.07 -12.03 -9.39
C ALA A 362 29.12 -13.20 -9.70
N LYS A 363 28.11 -13.42 -8.84
CA LYS A 363 27.07 -14.44 -9.04
C LYS A 363 26.27 -14.18 -10.31
N CYS A 364 25.84 -12.96 -10.56
CA CYS A 364 25.09 -12.56 -11.74
C CYS A 364 25.92 -12.67 -13.04
N ALA A 365 27.23 -12.54 -12.95
CA ALA A 365 28.16 -12.74 -14.08
C ALA A 365 28.43 -14.20 -14.38
N SER A 366 28.04 -15.16 -13.52
CA SER A 366 28.28 -16.59 -13.73
C SER A 366 27.48 -17.15 -14.91
N ALA A 367 28.04 -18.12 -15.64
CA ALA A 367 27.42 -18.69 -16.85
C ALA A 367 26.00 -19.27 -16.62
N PRO A 368 25.73 -20.03 -15.53
CA PRO A 368 24.38 -20.53 -15.26
C PRO A 368 23.34 -19.43 -15.09
N ILE A 369 23.69 -18.37 -14.37
CA ILE A 369 22.77 -17.25 -14.12
C ILE A 369 22.57 -16.41 -15.40
N ARG A 370 23.62 -16.17 -16.18
CA ARG A 370 23.50 -15.50 -17.49
C ARG A 370 22.55 -16.24 -18.43
N SER A 371 22.59 -17.58 -18.44
CA SER A 371 21.63 -18.37 -19.20
C SER A 371 20.20 -18.16 -18.75
N GLN A 372 19.94 -18.17 -17.44
CA GLN A 372 18.61 -17.86 -16.86
C GLN A 372 18.15 -16.44 -17.23
N LEU A 373 19.02 -15.44 -17.11
CA LEU A 373 18.69 -14.06 -17.47
C LEU A 373 18.38 -13.90 -18.96
N SER A 374 19.06 -14.66 -19.83
CA SER A 374 18.75 -14.68 -21.26
C SER A 374 17.35 -15.25 -21.53
N GLN A 375 16.97 -16.33 -20.84
CA GLN A 375 15.63 -16.90 -20.95
C GLN A 375 14.54 -15.95 -20.46
N LEU A 376 14.79 -15.24 -19.36
CA LEU A 376 13.87 -14.21 -18.85
C LEU A 376 13.68 -13.05 -19.84
N LYS A 377 14.75 -12.59 -20.49
CA LYS A 377 14.68 -11.57 -21.55
C LYS A 377 13.78 -12.03 -22.70
N THR A 378 13.98 -13.26 -23.17
CA THR A 378 13.20 -13.82 -24.28
C THR A 378 11.72 -13.94 -23.92
N SER A 379 11.40 -14.47 -22.74
CA SER A 379 10.01 -14.60 -22.29
C SER A 379 9.32 -13.25 -22.11
N ALA A 380 10.03 -12.23 -21.61
CA ALA A 380 9.48 -10.88 -21.43
C ALA A 380 9.19 -10.17 -22.76
N THR A 381 9.93 -10.48 -23.82
CA THR A 381 9.73 -9.89 -25.15
C THR A 381 8.64 -10.59 -25.96
N THR A 382 8.36 -11.87 -25.67
CA THR A 382 7.35 -12.68 -26.39
C THR A 382 5.96 -12.57 -25.80
N VAL A 383 5.86 -12.25 -24.49
CA VAL A 383 4.58 -12.06 -23.79
C VAL A 383 4.31 -10.56 -23.73
N GLY A 384 3.35 -10.09 -24.54
CA GLY A 384 2.89 -8.69 -24.45
C GLY A 384 2.32 -8.39 -23.04
N PRO A 385 2.42 -7.13 -22.58
CA PRO A 385 1.83 -6.74 -21.32
C PRO A 385 0.31 -7.01 -21.33
N GLY A 386 -0.14 -7.87 -20.43
CA GLY A 386 -1.55 -8.24 -20.29
C GLY A 386 -1.88 -9.70 -20.64
N GLN A 387 -0.97 -10.47 -21.22
CA GLN A 387 -1.12 -11.92 -21.34
C GLN A 387 -0.35 -12.59 -20.20
N GLY A 388 -1.04 -12.76 -19.06
CA GLY A 388 -0.50 -13.48 -17.92
C GLY A 388 -0.32 -14.97 -18.23
N LEU A 389 0.83 -15.50 -17.86
CA LEU A 389 1.04 -16.92 -17.65
C LEU A 389 0.38 -17.39 -16.36
#